data_cf467634cdcba0c8406a901883d8f6ff
#
_entry.id   cf467634cdcba0c8406a901883d8f6ff
#
_cell.length_a   1.000
_cell.length_b   1.000
_cell.length_c   1.000
_cell.angle_alpha   90.00
_cell.angle_beta   90.00
_cell.angle_gamma   90.00
#
_symmetry.space_group_name_H-M   'P 1'
#
loop_
_entity.id
_entity.type
_entity.pdbx_description
1 polymer ?
#
loop_
_entity_poly.entity_id
_entity_poly.type
_entity_poly.pdbx_seq_one_letter_code
_entity_poly.pdbx_strand_id
1 'polypeptide(L)'
;MKKIIQSTLVISFLLFAFSSFAQPDKSKRPSPPALVKEKVGDVTITIDYSRPLVKSRTIGKDLEPKDGEVWRTGANEATIFEVDKDVTVEGKPLEEGKYGLFTLVSGDEWTIIFNKNWNQWGAFSYKEDEDVLRVKVKASKADPFAEQFTINISEEGVVTLLWGDSKVTFTVK
;
A
#
# COMPACT_ATOMS: atom_id res chain seq x y z
N MET A 1 -5.48 -43.87 67.77
CA MET A 1 -5.37 -42.40 67.48
C MET A 1 -4.84 -42.20 66.11
N LYS A 2 -5.71 -41.91 65.09
CA LYS A 2 -5.34 -41.68 63.71
C LYS A 2 -5.21 -40.17 63.50
N LYS A 3 -4.03 -39.71 63.18
CA LYS A 3 -3.78 -38.32 62.84
C LYS A 3 -4.18 -38.10 61.35
N ILE A 4 -5.16 -37.27 61.09
CA ILE A 4 -5.58 -36.82 59.78
C ILE A 4 -4.67 -35.64 59.40
N ILE A 5 -3.84 -35.79 58.38
CA ILE A 5 -3.04 -34.73 57.76
C ILE A 5 -3.91 -34.07 56.70
N GLN A 6 -4.38 -32.83 56.97
CA GLN A 6 -5.05 -32.01 55.98
C GLN A 6 -3.98 -31.33 55.11
N SER A 7 -3.86 -31.76 53.86
CA SER A 7 -3.06 -31.07 52.83
C SER A 7 -3.86 -29.91 52.26
N THR A 8 -3.44 -28.70 52.63
CA THR A 8 -4.00 -27.47 52.04
C THR A 8 -3.32 -27.23 50.70
N LEU A 9 -4.06 -27.46 49.61
CA LEU A 9 -3.62 -27.16 48.25
C LEU A 9 -3.77 -25.65 47.97
N VAL A 10 -2.67 -24.91 47.99
CA VAL A 10 -2.62 -23.50 47.59
C VAL A 10 -2.56 -23.42 46.10
N ILE A 11 -3.69 -23.13 45.44
CA ILE A 11 -3.74 -22.85 44.01
C ILE A 11 -3.33 -21.39 43.83
N SER A 12 -2.06 -21.17 43.43
CA SER A 12 -1.56 -19.87 43.00
C SER A 12 -2.12 -19.56 41.61
N PHE A 13 -3.12 -18.70 41.55
CA PHE A 13 -3.66 -18.15 40.28
C PHE A 13 -2.69 -17.08 39.78
N LEU A 14 -1.78 -17.45 38.88
CA LEU A 14 -0.92 -16.51 38.15
C LEU A 14 -1.80 -15.74 37.18
N LEU A 15 -2.21 -14.51 37.54
CA LEU A 15 -2.80 -13.54 36.66
C LEU A 15 -1.75 -13.06 35.65
N PHE A 16 -1.70 -13.69 34.47
CA PHE A 16 -1.00 -13.14 33.30
C PHE A 16 -1.77 -11.89 32.85
N ALA A 17 -1.30 -10.73 33.26
CA ALA A 17 -1.73 -9.47 32.69
C ALA A 17 -1.21 -9.40 31.23
N PHE A 18 -2.06 -9.73 30.26
CA PHE A 18 -1.79 -9.42 28.85
C PHE A 18 -1.83 -7.90 28.69
N SER A 19 -0.66 -7.27 28.70
CA SER A 19 -0.52 -5.89 28.29
C SER A 19 -0.83 -5.84 26.79
N SER A 20 -2.08 -5.52 26.45
CA SER A 20 -2.46 -5.17 25.08
C SER A 20 -1.73 -3.88 24.74
N PHE A 21 -0.62 -3.98 24.02
CA PHE A 21 -0.02 -2.80 23.37
C PHE A 21 -1.02 -2.32 22.32
N ALA A 22 -1.76 -1.28 22.65
CA ALA A 22 -2.62 -0.59 21.68
C ALA A 22 -1.73 -0.13 20.52
N GLN A 23 -1.99 -0.65 19.31
CA GLN A 23 -1.29 -0.16 18.12
C GLN A 23 -1.60 1.33 17.95
N PRO A 24 -0.60 2.17 17.62
CA PRO A 24 -0.83 3.58 17.37
C PRO A 24 -1.93 3.79 16.34
N ASP A 25 -2.86 4.68 16.63
CA ASP A 25 -3.96 5.02 15.72
C ASP A 25 -3.40 5.65 14.43
N LYS A 26 -3.37 4.86 13.37
CA LYS A 26 -2.82 5.26 12.07
C LYS A 26 -3.59 6.43 11.43
N SER A 27 -4.87 6.63 11.81
CA SER A 27 -5.69 7.71 11.26
C SER A 27 -5.20 9.11 11.64
N LYS A 28 -4.43 9.22 12.73
CA LYS A 28 -3.83 10.46 13.22
C LYS A 28 -2.48 10.81 12.59
N ARG A 29 -1.98 9.99 11.67
CA ARG A 29 -0.73 10.25 10.96
C ARG A 29 -0.86 11.46 10.02
N PRO A 30 0.21 12.23 9.79
CA PRO A 30 0.23 13.32 8.80
C PRO A 30 -0.15 12.87 7.38
N SER A 31 0.08 11.60 7.07
CA SER A 31 -0.37 10.91 5.85
C SER A 31 -1.26 9.76 6.29
N PRO A 32 -2.59 9.99 6.41
CA PRO A 32 -3.51 8.97 6.91
C PRO A 32 -3.63 7.80 5.92
N PRO A 33 -3.96 6.59 6.41
CA PRO A 33 -4.22 5.45 5.56
C PRO A 33 -5.52 5.64 4.77
N ALA A 34 -5.61 4.99 3.63
CA ALA A 34 -6.80 4.85 2.82
C ALA A 34 -6.84 3.48 2.18
N LEU A 35 -8.05 3.00 1.95
CA LEU A 35 -8.33 1.76 1.25
C LEU A 35 -9.28 2.09 0.09
N VAL A 36 -8.93 1.68 -1.11
CA VAL A 36 -9.83 1.64 -2.25
C VAL A 36 -10.04 0.19 -2.64
N LYS A 37 -11.29 -0.18 -2.87
CA LYS A 37 -11.69 -1.53 -3.26
C LYS A 37 -12.78 -1.43 -4.32
N GLU A 38 -12.59 -2.12 -5.43
CA GLU A 38 -13.55 -2.13 -6.53
C GLU A 38 -13.70 -3.56 -7.08
N LYS A 39 -14.90 -3.88 -7.53
CA LYS A 39 -15.19 -5.14 -8.22
C LYS A 39 -15.28 -4.92 -9.72
N VAL A 40 -14.31 -5.43 -10.46
CA VAL A 40 -14.19 -5.31 -11.91
C VAL A 40 -14.58 -6.67 -12.52
N GLY A 41 -15.80 -6.77 -13.05
CA GLY A 41 -16.32 -8.05 -13.47
C GLY A 41 -16.46 -9.03 -12.30
N ASP A 42 -15.64 -10.08 -12.28
CA ASP A 42 -15.61 -11.09 -11.21
C ASP A 42 -14.32 -11.00 -10.35
N VAL A 43 -13.45 -10.04 -10.64
CA VAL A 43 -12.21 -9.75 -9.89
C VAL A 43 -12.45 -8.67 -8.87
N THR A 44 -11.89 -8.82 -7.67
CA THR A 44 -11.82 -7.75 -6.67
C THR A 44 -10.41 -7.17 -6.63
N ILE A 45 -10.28 -5.88 -6.89
CA ILE A 45 -9.03 -5.12 -6.77
C ILE A 45 -9.07 -4.35 -5.46
N THR A 46 -8.04 -4.47 -4.64
CA THR A 46 -7.91 -3.73 -3.38
C THR A 46 -6.56 -3.02 -3.35
N ILE A 47 -6.56 -1.73 -3.00
CA ILE A 47 -5.31 -0.96 -2.82
C ILE A 47 -5.35 -0.30 -1.45
N ASP A 48 -4.38 -0.68 -0.58
CA ASP A 48 -4.15 -0.09 0.74
C ASP A 48 -2.93 0.82 0.67
N TYR A 49 -3.09 2.09 1.02
CA TYR A 49 -2.05 3.09 0.85
C TYR A 49 -2.16 4.20 1.89
N SER A 50 -1.13 5.04 1.99
CA SER A 50 -1.16 6.25 2.80
C SER A 50 -1.14 7.49 1.91
N ARG A 51 -1.89 8.53 2.33
CA ARG A 51 -2.20 9.72 1.55
C ARG A 51 -1.37 10.92 2.00
N PRO A 52 -0.18 11.17 1.44
CA PRO A 52 0.55 12.41 1.70
C PRO A 52 -0.17 13.64 1.15
N LEU A 53 0.14 14.80 1.73
CA LEU A 53 -0.30 16.12 1.30
C LEU A 53 0.89 16.92 0.76
N VAL A 54 0.67 17.73 -0.26
CA VAL A 54 1.71 18.58 -0.84
C VAL A 54 2.15 19.66 0.13
N LYS A 55 1.24 20.39 0.76
CA LYS A 55 1.52 21.42 1.78
C LYS A 55 2.61 22.41 1.35
N SER A 56 2.44 23.03 0.20
CA SER A 56 3.38 24.01 -0.38
C SER A 56 4.80 23.49 -0.64
N ARG A 57 5.01 22.17 -0.66
CA ARG A 57 6.28 21.53 -1.03
C ARG A 57 6.29 21.21 -2.53
N THR A 58 7.47 20.99 -3.09
CA THR A 58 7.65 20.66 -4.51
C THR A 58 7.80 19.15 -4.68
N ILE A 59 6.91 18.54 -5.45
CA ILE A 59 7.03 17.13 -5.86
C ILE A 59 8.26 17.00 -6.79
N GLY A 60 9.03 15.94 -6.61
CA GLY A 60 10.27 15.71 -7.33
C GLY A 60 11.50 16.38 -6.68
N LYS A 61 11.29 17.26 -5.70
CA LYS A 61 12.37 17.92 -4.93
C LYS A 61 12.24 17.62 -3.43
N ASP A 62 11.18 18.13 -2.81
CA ASP A 62 10.92 18.00 -1.37
C ASP A 62 10.07 16.76 -1.05
N LEU A 63 9.37 16.27 -2.06
CA LEU A 63 8.46 15.12 -1.99
C LEU A 63 8.75 14.13 -3.13
N GLU A 64 8.49 12.87 -2.84
CA GLU A 64 8.44 11.81 -3.86
C GLU A 64 7.22 11.98 -4.81
N PRO A 65 7.30 11.42 -6.03
CA PRO A 65 8.44 10.69 -6.59
C PRO A 65 9.53 11.64 -7.08
N LYS A 66 10.80 11.22 -6.95
CA LYS A 66 11.93 11.86 -7.59
C LYS A 66 12.28 11.15 -8.88
N ASP A 67 12.76 11.91 -9.86
CA ASP A 67 13.14 11.35 -11.16
C ASP A 67 14.24 10.30 -11.02
N GLY A 68 14.06 9.13 -11.62
CA GLY A 68 15.00 8.00 -11.56
C GLY A 68 15.01 7.22 -10.24
N GLU A 69 14.19 7.57 -9.25
CA GLU A 69 14.11 6.86 -7.95
C GLU A 69 12.82 6.06 -7.80
N VAL A 70 12.91 4.87 -7.18
CA VAL A 70 11.73 4.05 -6.90
C VAL A 70 10.97 4.62 -5.71
N TRP A 71 9.70 4.90 -5.92
CA TRP A 71 8.78 5.41 -4.91
C TRP A 71 7.76 4.33 -4.50
N ARG A 72 7.47 4.24 -3.20
CA ARG A 72 6.46 3.34 -2.61
C ARG A 72 5.01 3.70 -2.96
N THR A 73 4.78 4.63 -3.88
CA THR A 73 3.47 5.07 -4.38
C THR A 73 2.51 5.50 -3.25
N GLY A 74 3.03 6.34 -2.36
CA GLY A 74 2.31 6.82 -1.18
C GLY A 74 3.26 7.30 -0.09
N ALA A 75 2.88 7.09 1.18
CA ALA A 75 3.68 7.43 2.36
C ALA A 75 3.65 6.30 3.39
N ASN A 76 4.53 6.36 4.39
CA ASN A 76 4.67 5.37 5.47
C ASN A 76 5.03 3.97 4.92
N GLU A 77 4.16 2.97 5.12
CA GLU A 77 4.30 1.63 4.56
C GLU A 77 4.24 1.67 3.02
N ALA A 78 4.79 0.68 2.35
CA ALA A 78 4.60 0.51 0.91
C ALA A 78 3.12 0.34 0.58
N THR A 79 2.68 0.92 -0.53
CA THR A 79 1.31 0.71 -1.03
C THR A 79 1.14 -0.75 -1.43
N ILE A 80 0.03 -1.36 -1.01
CA ILE A 80 -0.30 -2.75 -1.31
C ILE A 80 -1.35 -2.77 -2.41
N PHE A 81 -1.08 -3.51 -3.46
CA PHE A 81 -2.04 -3.87 -4.51
C PHE A 81 -2.40 -5.35 -4.36
N GLU A 82 -3.68 -5.67 -4.29
CA GLU A 82 -4.17 -7.03 -4.14
C GLU A 82 -5.26 -7.32 -5.17
N VAL A 83 -5.17 -8.49 -5.80
CA VAL A 83 -6.20 -9.05 -6.67
C VAL A 83 -6.54 -10.46 -6.22
N ASP A 84 -7.82 -10.81 -6.23
CA ASP A 84 -8.34 -12.10 -5.78
C ASP A 84 -8.43 -13.16 -6.89
N LYS A 85 -8.01 -12.83 -8.10
CA LYS A 85 -7.88 -13.70 -9.28
C LYS A 85 -6.78 -13.20 -10.20
N ASP A 86 -6.33 -14.06 -11.11
CA ASP A 86 -5.42 -13.70 -12.19
C ASP A 86 -6.01 -12.60 -13.05
N VAL A 87 -5.20 -11.61 -13.38
CA VAL A 87 -5.57 -10.43 -14.17
C VAL A 87 -4.54 -10.14 -15.25
N THR A 88 -4.85 -9.18 -16.10
CA THR A 88 -3.84 -8.50 -16.90
C THR A 88 -3.73 -7.05 -16.48
N VAL A 89 -2.51 -6.51 -16.43
CA VAL A 89 -2.23 -5.09 -16.25
C VAL A 89 -1.59 -4.54 -17.50
N GLU A 90 -2.23 -3.56 -18.14
CA GLU A 90 -1.82 -3.08 -19.47
C GLU A 90 -1.58 -4.23 -20.46
N GLY A 91 -2.47 -5.26 -20.41
CA GLY A 91 -2.41 -6.45 -21.26
C GLY A 91 -1.33 -7.48 -20.88
N LYS A 92 -0.55 -7.28 -19.83
CA LYS A 92 0.45 -8.24 -19.35
C LYS A 92 -0.09 -9.01 -18.14
N PRO A 93 0.15 -10.33 -18.05
CA PRO A 93 -0.39 -11.16 -16.99
C PRO A 93 0.18 -10.81 -15.62
N LEU A 94 -0.68 -10.86 -14.60
CA LEU A 94 -0.36 -10.76 -13.18
C LEU A 94 -1.22 -11.79 -12.44
N GLU A 95 -0.59 -12.72 -11.74
CA GLU A 95 -1.27 -13.76 -10.96
C GLU A 95 -2.05 -13.15 -9.78
N GLU A 96 -3.02 -13.88 -9.24
CA GLU A 96 -3.70 -13.51 -8.00
C GLU A 96 -2.70 -13.35 -6.84
N GLY A 97 -2.93 -12.37 -5.96
CA GLY A 97 -2.04 -12.17 -4.83
C GLY A 97 -1.93 -10.73 -4.35
N LYS A 98 -0.95 -10.55 -3.44
CA LYS A 98 -0.57 -9.25 -2.88
C LYS A 98 0.79 -8.83 -3.37
N TYR A 99 0.89 -7.57 -3.77
CA TYR A 99 2.09 -6.96 -4.32
C TYR A 99 2.34 -5.61 -3.68
N GLY A 100 3.61 -5.27 -3.45
CA GLY A 100 4.00 -3.90 -3.23
C GLY A 100 3.85 -3.13 -4.54
N LEU A 101 3.07 -2.06 -4.52
CA LEU A 101 2.91 -1.15 -5.66
C LEU A 101 3.95 -0.05 -5.57
N PHE A 102 4.92 -0.09 -6.46
CA PHE A 102 5.95 0.94 -6.57
C PHE A 102 5.84 1.66 -7.91
N THR A 103 6.40 2.85 -7.99
CA THR A 103 6.51 3.60 -9.23
C THR A 103 7.92 4.15 -9.40
N LEU A 104 8.36 4.21 -10.66
CA LEU A 104 9.61 4.85 -11.08
C LEU A 104 9.25 5.89 -12.14
N VAL A 105 9.68 7.13 -11.94
CA VAL A 105 9.38 8.25 -12.83
C VAL A 105 10.60 8.59 -13.66
N SER A 106 10.39 8.81 -14.94
CA SER A 106 11.40 9.34 -15.87
C SER A 106 10.72 10.36 -16.78
N GLY A 107 10.77 11.63 -16.41
CA GLY A 107 10.03 12.69 -17.09
C GLY A 107 8.51 12.47 -17.02
N ASP A 108 7.85 12.31 -18.17
CA ASP A 108 6.43 12.00 -18.28
C ASP A 108 6.10 10.50 -18.32
N GLU A 109 7.10 9.63 -18.40
CA GLU A 109 6.94 8.18 -18.36
C GLU A 109 6.98 7.68 -16.92
N TRP A 110 5.94 6.94 -16.51
CA TRP A 110 5.86 6.27 -15.24
C TRP A 110 5.90 4.76 -15.44
N THR A 111 6.81 4.11 -14.75
CA THR A 111 6.83 2.65 -14.67
C THR A 111 6.07 2.23 -13.40
N ILE A 112 4.96 1.52 -13.58
CA ILE A 112 4.19 0.90 -12.50
C ILE A 112 4.82 -0.46 -12.23
N ILE A 113 5.15 -0.74 -10.96
CA ILE A 113 5.93 -1.91 -10.55
C ILE A 113 5.10 -2.69 -9.52
N PHE A 114 4.95 -3.99 -9.76
CA PHE A 114 4.34 -4.94 -8.83
C PHE A 114 5.45 -5.84 -8.29
N ASN A 115 5.74 -5.74 -7.00
CA ASN A 115 6.87 -6.39 -6.33
C ASN A 115 6.37 -7.40 -5.29
N LYS A 116 7.05 -8.55 -5.15
CA LYS A 116 6.69 -9.61 -4.20
C LYS A 116 6.77 -9.15 -2.74
N ASN A 117 7.69 -8.23 -2.44
CA ASN A 117 7.88 -7.73 -1.08
C ASN A 117 6.92 -6.56 -0.78
N TRP A 118 5.65 -6.90 -0.52
CA TRP A 118 4.60 -5.93 -0.20
C TRP A 118 4.61 -5.46 1.26
N ASN A 119 5.16 -6.28 2.19
CA ASN A 119 5.14 -5.97 3.61
C ASN A 119 6.45 -5.28 4.05
N GLN A 120 6.60 -4.01 3.69
CA GLN A 120 7.78 -3.23 4.05
C GLN A 120 7.44 -1.77 4.35
N TRP A 121 8.34 -1.13 5.10
CA TRP A 121 8.27 0.31 5.33
C TRP A 121 8.98 1.06 4.20
N GLY A 122 8.26 1.97 3.56
CA GLY A 122 8.85 2.74 2.45
C GLY A 122 9.23 1.88 1.26
N ALA A 123 10.34 2.21 0.64
CA ALA A 123 11.00 1.44 -0.40
C ALA A 123 12.40 0.96 0.06
N PHE A 124 12.65 0.93 1.38
CA PHE A 124 14.00 0.65 1.91
C PHE A 124 14.47 -0.79 1.70
N SER A 125 13.52 -1.72 1.59
CA SER A 125 13.80 -3.14 1.33
C SER A 125 13.37 -3.55 -0.08
N TYR A 126 13.11 -2.58 -0.96
CA TYR A 126 12.80 -2.85 -2.36
C TYR A 126 13.99 -3.48 -3.06
N LYS A 127 13.72 -4.51 -3.86
CA LYS A 127 14.69 -5.17 -4.72
C LYS A 127 14.08 -5.41 -6.08
N GLU A 128 14.78 -5.01 -7.12
CA GLU A 128 14.32 -5.12 -8.50
C GLU A 128 14.15 -6.57 -8.96
N ASP A 129 14.95 -7.50 -8.45
CA ASP A 129 14.86 -8.93 -8.72
C ASP A 129 13.61 -9.60 -8.10
N GLU A 130 12.90 -8.91 -7.23
CA GLU A 130 11.61 -9.31 -6.67
C GLU A 130 10.41 -8.72 -7.46
N ASP A 131 10.64 -7.97 -8.54
CA ASP A 131 9.58 -7.45 -9.39
C ASP A 131 8.94 -8.59 -10.22
N VAL A 132 7.62 -8.65 -10.14
CA VAL A 132 6.81 -9.63 -10.89
C VAL A 132 6.39 -9.06 -12.22
N LEU A 133 6.07 -7.76 -12.22
CA LEU A 133 5.59 -7.06 -13.40
C LEU A 133 6.01 -5.60 -13.37
N ARG A 134 6.41 -5.10 -14.54
CA ARG A 134 6.63 -3.69 -14.83
C ARG A 134 5.86 -3.28 -16.07
N VAL A 135 5.05 -2.22 -15.96
CA VAL A 135 4.34 -1.63 -17.09
C VAL A 135 4.64 -0.13 -17.17
N LYS A 136 4.83 0.36 -18.39
CA LYS A 136 5.11 1.76 -18.65
C LYS A 136 3.83 2.46 -19.09
N VAL A 137 3.55 3.60 -18.50
CA VAL A 137 2.42 4.45 -18.82
C VAL A 137 2.86 5.92 -18.88
N LYS A 138 2.11 6.76 -19.55
CA LYS A 138 2.38 8.20 -19.58
C LYS A 138 1.52 8.93 -18.57
N ALA A 139 2.15 9.85 -17.86
CA ALA A 139 1.42 10.82 -17.06
C ALA A 139 0.72 11.84 -17.95
N SER A 140 -0.43 12.27 -17.51
CA SER A 140 -1.16 13.42 -18.02
C SER A 140 -1.32 14.47 -16.92
N LYS A 141 -1.80 15.65 -17.29
CA LYS A 141 -2.06 16.70 -16.29
C LYS A 141 -3.27 16.33 -15.45
N ALA A 142 -3.13 16.46 -14.13
CA ALA A 142 -4.27 16.41 -13.20
C ALA A 142 -4.99 17.77 -13.23
N ASP A 143 -6.30 17.74 -13.37
CA ASP A 143 -7.18 18.91 -13.27
C ASP A 143 -8.44 18.48 -12.50
N PRO A 144 -8.66 19.07 -11.31
CA PRO A 144 -7.83 20.06 -10.60
C PRO A 144 -6.53 19.47 -10.02
N PHE A 145 -5.60 20.34 -9.59
CA PHE A 145 -4.39 19.96 -8.85
C PHE A 145 -4.73 19.08 -7.64
N ALA A 146 -4.04 17.96 -7.50
CA ALA A 146 -4.26 16.99 -6.44
C ALA A 146 -3.40 17.30 -5.20
N GLU A 147 -3.90 18.10 -4.29
CA GLU A 147 -3.24 18.48 -3.02
C GLU A 147 -2.94 17.25 -2.14
N GLN A 148 -3.78 16.23 -2.20
CA GLN A 148 -3.60 14.98 -1.49
C GLN A 148 -3.46 13.82 -2.46
N PHE A 149 -2.43 12.98 -2.27
CA PHE A 149 -2.27 11.77 -3.06
C PHE A 149 -3.53 10.90 -2.97
N THR A 150 -4.08 10.55 -4.12
CA THR A 150 -5.33 9.81 -4.21
C THR A 150 -5.22 8.71 -5.26
N ILE A 151 -5.69 7.52 -4.91
CA ILE A 151 -5.86 6.39 -5.82
C ILE A 151 -7.35 6.12 -5.96
N ASN A 152 -7.81 5.96 -7.21
CA ASN A 152 -9.17 5.54 -7.54
C ASN A 152 -9.13 4.32 -8.46
N ILE A 153 -10.16 3.50 -8.42
CA ILE A 153 -10.38 2.38 -9.34
C ILE A 153 -11.78 2.56 -9.91
N SER A 154 -11.94 2.49 -11.23
CA SER A 154 -13.26 2.51 -11.87
C SER A 154 -13.80 1.09 -12.05
N GLU A 155 -15.12 0.98 -12.29
CA GLU A 155 -15.81 -0.29 -12.58
C GLU A 155 -15.25 -0.99 -13.84
N GLU A 156 -14.62 -0.23 -14.75
CA GLU A 156 -13.95 -0.74 -15.96
C GLU A 156 -12.52 -1.22 -15.68
N GLY A 157 -12.05 -1.13 -14.41
CA GLY A 157 -10.72 -1.56 -14.00
C GLY A 157 -9.61 -0.53 -14.27
N VAL A 158 -9.95 0.75 -14.49
CA VAL A 158 -8.94 1.80 -14.63
C VAL A 158 -8.52 2.26 -13.25
N VAL A 159 -7.27 2.02 -12.90
CA VAL A 159 -6.62 2.56 -11.72
C VAL A 159 -6.05 3.93 -12.04
N THR A 160 -6.39 4.94 -11.26
CA THR A 160 -5.94 6.33 -11.43
C THR A 160 -5.17 6.77 -10.20
N LEU A 161 -3.94 7.23 -10.39
CA LEU A 161 -3.10 7.88 -9.39
C LEU A 161 -3.15 9.40 -9.63
N LEU A 162 -3.48 10.18 -8.61
CA LEU A 162 -3.52 11.64 -8.66
C LEU A 162 -2.55 12.20 -7.63
N TRP A 163 -1.55 12.98 -8.07
CA TRP A 163 -0.57 13.59 -7.19
C TRP A 163 -0.02 14.90 -7.78
N GLY A 164 -0.34 16.01 -7.13
CA GLY A 164 0.01 17.33 -7.63
C GLY A 164 -0.61 17.60 -8.99
N ASP A 165 0.22 17.92 -9.97
CA ASP A 165 -0.18 18.11 -11.37
C ASP A 165 -0.21 16.80 -12.18
N SER A 166 0.15 15.67 -11.58
CA SER A 166 0.25 14.40 -12.28
C SER A 166 -1.01 13.54 -12.12
N LYS A 167 -1.54 13.08 -13.24
CA LYS A 167 -2.55 12.02 -13.34
C LYS A 167 -1.94 10.86 -14.13
N VAL A 168 -1.88 9.71 -13.50
CA VAL A 168 -1.34 8.47 -14.09
C VAL A 168 -2.43 7.42 -14.08
N THR A 169 -2.63 6.71 -15.18
CA THR A 169 -3.64 5.66 -15.28
C THR A 169 -3.03 4.38 -15.83
N PHE A 170 -3.51 3.25 -15.31
CA PHE A 170 -3.27 1.93 -15.90
C PHE A 170 -4.52 1.06 -15.76
N THR A 171 -4.69 0.09 -16.64
CA THR A 171 -5.88 -0.75 -16.72
C THR A 171 -5.60 -2.15 -16.20
N VAL A 172 -6.51 -2.68 -15.38
CA VAL A 172 -6.54 -4.04 -14.85
C VAL A 172 -7.77 -4.75 -15.40
N LYS A 173 -7.60 -5.94 -15.96
CA LYS A 173 -8.70 -6.75 -16.57
C LYS A 173 -8.54 -8.23 -16.21
#